data_729c2c733ba31db7609feb04815ae395
#
_entry.id   729c2c733ba31db7609feb04815ae395
#
_cell.length_a   1.000
_cell.length_b   1.000
_cell.length_c   1.000
_cell.angle_alpha   90.00
_cell.angle_beta   90.00
_cell.angle_gamma   90.00
#
_symmetry.space_group_name_H-M   'P 1'
#
loop_
_entity.id
_entity.type
_entity.pdbx_description
1 polymer ?
#
loop_
_entity_poly.entity_id
_entity_poly.type
_entity_poly.pdbx_seq_one_letter_code
_entity_poly.pdbx_strand_id
1 'polypeptide(L)'
;MRRPRYANLVEKATHAAVAAIEIYNKPGFRYREETFSILMLNAWELLLKARILKENKNHLRSIEIWETRKTKSGGPSTRLFPKRTRAGNTMTIGVATAAAIVSEYSKDGVDRYAVENISLLIEIRDNAIHFHNAGRGLRKRVQEIGSAALRNFAYAAKTWFACDLGLYHFALMPFAFETPAGVIQTVFADDTKGAAAKVAKLLAEQEQAFPFEATKAYNVGVEVELRSVRKANEGAVAIKIAPFDPKAVPVTITEQDVLKTYQWRYEDLRRALRKKFKSFKENDTFHRVRKSLELDGRYCCTRQLDPRNKKSPKQKFYNPNIVTEFEKHYT
;
A
#
# COMPACT_ATOMS: atom_id res chain seq x y z
N MET A 1 -37.44 -7.09 8.30
CA MET A 1 -36.51 -7.88 9.14
C MET A 1 -35.37 -6.96 9.64
N ARG A 2 -35.03 -6.99 10.93
CA ARG A 2 -33.95 -6.13 11.46
C ARG A 2 -32.60 -6.69 11.00
N ARG A 3 -31.75 -5.84 10.39
CA ARG A 3 -30.41 -6.22 9.92
C ARG A 3 -29.56 -6.82 11.06
N PRO A 4 -28.89 -7.97 10.89
CA PRO A 4 -28.08 -8.58 11.94
C PRO A 4 -26.88 -7.70 12.32
N ARG A 5 -26.47 -7.74 13.60
CA ARG A 5 -25.38 -6.89 14.11
C ARG A 5 -24.05 -7.13 13.40
N TYR A 6 -23.73 -8.38 13.10
CA TYR A 6 -22.51 -8.70 12.37
C TYR A 6 -22.44 -7.99 11.00
N ALA A 7 -23.58 -7.86 10.29
CA ALA A 7 -23.60 -7.20 8.99
C ALA A 7 -23.25 -5.70 9.07
N ASN A 8 -23.66 -5.04 10.16
CA ASN A 8 -23.26 -3.64 10.40
C ASN A 8 -21.75 -3.52 10.71
N LEU A 9 -21.17 -4.54 11.39
CA LEU A 9 -19.72 -4.56 11.63
C LEU A 9 -18.93 -4.81 10.35
N VAL A 10 -19.42 -5.69 9.46
CA VAL A 10 -18.81 -5.92 8.12
C VAL A 10 -18.78 -4.64 7.31
N GLU A 11 -19.89 -3.90 7.25
CA GLU A 11 -19.96 -2.62 6.53
C GLU A 11 -18.97 -1.62 7.09
N LYS A 12 -18.92 -1.43 8.43
CA LYS A 12 -17.95 -0.57 9.08
C LYS A 12 -16.50 -1.01 8.84
N ALA A 13 -16.24 -2.32 8.87
CA ALA A 13 -14.92 -2.90 8.57
C ALA A 13 -14.48 -2.57 7.14
N THR A 14 -15.40 -2.73 6.18
CA THR A 14 -15.15 -2.40 4.77
C THR A 14 -14.82 -0.91 4.60
N HIS A 15 -15.62 -0.02 5.19
CA HIS A 15 -15.36 1.42 5.11
C HIS A 15 -14.06 1.82 5.78
N ALA A 16 -13.68 1.18 6.89
CA ALA A 16 -12.39 1.43 7.54
C ALA A 16 -11.21 0.97 6.65
N ALA A 17 -11.33 -0.17 5.97
CA ALA A 17 -10.31 -0.64 5.03
C ALA A 17 -10.19 0.28 3.80
N VAL A 18 -11.32 0.73 3.24
CA VAL A 18 -11.35 1.71 2.13
C VAL A 18 -10.68 3.01 2.56
N ALA A 19 -11.03 3.56 3.73
CA ALA A 19 -10.41 4.78 4.26
C ALA A 19 -8.90 4.60 4.48
N ALA A 20 -8.44 3.41 4.90
CA ALA A 20 -7.01 3.11 5.03
C ALA A 20 -6.29 3.24 3.68
N ILE A 21 -6.85 2.70 2.60
CA ILE A 21 -6.29 2.79 1.26
C ILE A 21 -6.27 4.23 0.76
N GLU A 22 -7.37 4.97 0.92
CA GLU A 22 -7.49 6.37 0.48
C GLU A 22 -6.45 7.26 1.16
N ILE A 23 -6.29 7.12 2.48
CA ILE A 23 -5.31 7.88 3.25
C ILE A 23 -3.87 7.49 2.84
N TYR A 24 -3.59 6.20 2.64
CA TYR A 24 -2.28 5.75 2.21
C TYR A 24 -1.90 6.33 0.85
N ASN A 25 -2.84 6.38 -0.06
CA ASN A 25 -2.64 6.87 -1.43
C ASN A 25 -2.65 8.42 -1.53
N LYS A 26 -2.98 9.13 -0.44
CA LYS A 26 -3.08 10.59 -0.46
C LYS A 26 -1.72 11.25 -0.71
N PRO A 27 -1.56 12.06 -1.77
CA PRO A 27 -0.31 12.77 -2.05
C PRO A 27 0.10 13.70 -0.91
N GLY A 28 1.41 13.73 -0.58
CA GLY A 28 1.97 14.64 0.43
C GLY A 28 1.62 14.33 1.89
N PHE A 29 0.87 13.27 2.16
CA PHE A 29 0.54 12.87 3.52
C PHE A 29 1.69 12.08 4.15
N ARG A 30 2.42 12.69 5.09
CA ARG A 30 3.64 12.12 5.68
C ARG A 30 3.39 11.05 6.74
N TYR A 31 2.22 11.03 7.34
CA TYR A 31 1.81 10.09 8.41
C TYR A 31 0.93 8.96 7.85
N ARG A 32 1.23 8.51 6.60
CA ARG A 32 0.37 7.59 5.86
C ARG A 32 0.49 6.15 6.34
N GLU A 33 1.70 5.70 6.65
CA GLU A 33 1.98 4.33 7.06
C GLU A 33 1.32 4.04 8.41
N GLU A 34 1.45 4.95 9.34
CA GLU A 34 0.88 4.85 10.69
C GLU A 34 -0.64 4.93 10.66
N THR A 35 -1.19 5.91 9.93
CA THR A 35 -2.64 6.07 9.79
C THR A 35 -3.27 4.86 9.11
N PHE A 36 -2.62 4.33 8.07
CA PHE A 36 -3.03 3.10 7.42
C PHE A 36 -3.10 1.94 8.43
N SER A 37 -2.05 1.76 9.24
CA SER A 37 -1.98 0.68 10.23
C SER A 37 -3.09 0.79 11.26
N ILE A 38 -3.38 2.00 11.76
CA ILE A 38 -4.48 2.26 12.70
C ILE A 38 -5.84 1.88 12.08
N LEU A 39 -6.12 2.36 10.88
CA LEU A 39 -7.39 2.10 10.20
C LEU A 39 -7.53 0.64 9.78
N MET A 40 -6.44 0.01 9.34
CA MET A 40 -6.44 -1.38 8.94
C MET A 40 -6.64 -2.33 10.13
N LEU A 41 -6.04 -2.03 11.29
CA LEU A 41 -6.30 -2.75 12.55
C LEU A 41 -7.74 -2.60 13.00
N ASN A 42 -8.32 -1.40 12.88
CA ASN A 42 -9.74 -1.19 13.18
C ASN A 42 -10.63 -2.00 12.23
N ALA A 43 -10.29 -2.04 10.94
CA ALA A 43 -11.00 -2.85 9.95
C ALA A 43 -10.95 -4.34 10.33
N TRP A 44 -9.76 -4.87 10.64
CA TRP A 44 -9.58 -6.24 11.09
C TRP A 44 -10.35 -6.54 12.38
N GLU A 45 -10.30 -5.68 13.38
CA GLU A 45 -11.01 -5.86 14.64
C GLU A 45 -12.53 -5.99 14.40
N LEU A 46 -13.10 -5.12 13.59
CA LEU A 46 -14.52 -5.15 13.24
C LEU A 46 -14.89 -6.40 12.45
N LEU A 47 -14.07 -6.84 11.49
CA LEU A 47 -14.31 -8.01 10.67
C LEU A 47 -14.24 -9.30 11.50
N LEU A 48 -13.24 -9.44 12.37
CA LEU A 48 -13.09 -10.59 13.27
C LEU A 48 -14.25 -10.67 14.27
N LYS A 49 -14.64 -9.56 14.87
CA LYS A 49 -15.83 -9.51 15.73
C LYS A 49 -17.11 -9.87 14.99
N ALA A 50 -17.24 -9.45 13.72
CA ALA A 50 -18.37 -9.85 12.88
C ALA A 50 -18.37 -11.37 12.65
N ARG A 51 -17.19 -11.98 12.42
CA ARG A 51 -17.04 -13.42 12.27
C ARG A 51 -17.45 -14.17 13.54
N ILE A 52 -16.99 -13.72 14.70
CA ILE A 52 -17.36 -14.28 16.00
C ILE A 52 -18.87 -14.19 16.24
N LEU A 53 -19.48 -13.03 15.96
CA LEU A 53 -20.92 -12.85 16.11
C LEU A 53 -21.72 -13.77 15.18
N LYS A 54 -21.28 -13.94 13.92
CA LYS A 54 -21.95 -14.80 12.95
C LYS A 54 -21.98 -16.26 13.43
N GLU A 55 -20.84 -16.78 13.92
CA GLU A 55 -20.75 -18.13 14.47
C GLU A 55 -21.58 -18.30 15.76
N ASN A 56 -21.67 -17.27 16.58
CA ASN A 56 -22.39 -17.29 17.83
C ASN A 56 -23.83 -16.74 17.73
N LYS A 57 -24.50 -16.97 16.60
CA LYS A 57 -25.92 -16.59 16.38
C LYS A 57 -26.22 -15.14 16.73
N ASN A 58 -25.25 -14.24 16.45
CA ASN A 58 -25.36 -12.80 16.68
C ASN A 58 -25.47 -12.36 18.17
N HIS A 59 -25.02 -13.21 19.11
CA HIS A 59 -25.01 -12.89 20.55
C HIS A 59 -23.83 -12.02 20.93
N LEU A 60 -24.09 -10.79 21.43
CA LEU A 60 -23.05 -9.84 21.84
C LEU A 60 -22.09 -10.39 22.90
N ARG A 61 -22.60 -11.26 23.78
CA ARG A 61 -21.80 -11.88 24.83
C ARG A 61 -20.53 -12.55 24.31
N SER A 62 -20.52 -13.02 23.06
CA SER A 62 -19.36 -13.69 22.46
C SER A 62 -18.17 -12.76 22.17
N ILE A 63 -18.40 -11.44 22.13
CA ILE A 63 -17.35 -10.43 21.88
C ILE A 63 -17.17 -9.48 23.06
N GLU A 64 -17.92 -9.64 24.15
CA GLU A 64 -17.84 -8.82 25.35
C GLU A 64 -16.73 -9.31 26.29
N ILE A 65 -16.11 -8.37 27.03
CA ILE A 65 -15.16 -8.69 28.09
C ILE A 65 -15.92 -8.88 29.38
N TRP A 66 -15.68 -10.00 30.05
CA TRP A 66 -16.31 -10.38 31.31
C TRP A 66 -15.30 -10.36 32.43
N GLU A 67 -15.69 -9.86 33.62
CA GLU A 67 -14.85 -9.74 34.80
C GLU A 67 -15.58 -10.21 36.06
N THR A 68 -14.82 -10.66 37.04
CA THR A 68 -15.32 -10.87 38.41
C THR A 68 -15.36 -9.53 39.14
N ARG A 69 -16.29 -9.34 40.06
CA ARG A 69 -16.34 -8.17 40.94
C ARG A 69 -16.06 -8.59 42.38
N LYS A 70 -15.55 -7.66 43.15
CA LYS A 70 -15.40 -7.90 44.61
C LYS A 70 -16.77 -8.01 45.27
N THR A 71 -16.96 -9.05 46.08
CA THR A 71 -18.13 -9.21 46.96
C THR A 71 -18.03 -8.30 48.16
N LYS A 72 -19.09 -8.15 48.92
CA LYS A 72 -19.08 -7.41 50.18
C LYS A 72 -18.07 -7.97 51.21
N SER A 73 -17.76 -9.27 51.11
CA SER A 73 -16.74 -9.94 51.95
C SER A 73 -15.30 -9.78 51.43
N GLY A 74 -15.08 -9.01 50.33
CA GLY A 74 -13.76 -8.71 49.76
C GLY A 74 -13.23 -9.74 48.76
N GLY A 75 -13.85 -10.93 48.66
CA GLY A 75 -13.47 -11.97 47.70
C GLY A 75 -14.02 -11.73 46.28
N PRO A 76 -13.55 -12.47 45.26
CA PRO A 76 -14.10 -12.39 43.89
C PRO A 76 -15.52 -12.98 43.83
N SER A 77 -16.38 -12.39 43.03
CA SER A 77 -17.72 -12.91 42.78
C SER A 77 -17.67 -14.20 41.96
N THR A 78 -18.54 -15.14 42.25
CA THR A 78 -18.75 -16.35 41.41
C THR A 78 -19.44 -16.02 40.08
N ARG A 79 -20.21 -14.93 40.04
CA ARG A 79 -20.87 -14.45 38.82
C ARG A 79 -19.95 -13.49 38.06
N LEU A 80 -19.91 -13.67 36.74
CA LEU A 80 -19.23 -12.77 35.81
C LEU A 80 -20.14 -11.59 35.44
N PHE A 81 -19.53 -10.43 35.32
CA PHE A 81 -20.18 -9.17 34.92
C PHE A 81 -19.50 -8.60 33.66
N PRO A 82 -20.27 -8.00 32.73
CA PRO A 82 -19.65 -7.34 31.60
C PRO A 82 -18.82 -6.15 32.08
N LYS A 83 -17.56 -6.10 31.63
CA LYS A 83 -16.68 -4.97 31.88
C LYS A 83 -17.20 -3.74 31.15
N ARG A 84 -17.19 -2.58 31.82
CA ARG A 84 -17.75 -1.34 31.28
C ARG A 84 -16.70 -0.25 31.14
N THR A 85 -16.87 0.60 30.11
CA THR A 85 -16.13 1.85 29.97
C THR A 85 -16.61 2.88 31.01
N ARG A 86 -15.90 4.02 31.12
CA ARG A 86 -16.31 5.15 31.96
C ARG A 86 -17.72 5.69 31.60
N ALA A 87 -18.12 5.60 30.33
CA ALA A 87 -19.44 5.98 29.84
C ALA A 87 -20.53 4.91 30.08
N GLY A 88 -20.20 3.79 30.76
CA GLY A 88 -21.13 2.70 31.06
C GLY A 88 -21.37 1.71 29.91
N ASN A 89 -20.74 1.90 28.74
CA ASN A 89 -20.83 0.96 27.63
C ASN A 89 -20.04 -0.32 27.90
N THR A 90 -20.55 -1.46 27.45
CA THR A 90 -19.85 -2.75 27.57
C THR A 90 -18.56 -2.71 26.72
N MET A 91 -17.44 -3.14 27.34
CA MET A 91 -16.19 -3.28 26.61
C MET A 91 -16.19 -4.58 25.79
N THR A 92 -15.57 -4.52 24.64
CA THR A 92 -15.41 -5.66 23.73
C THR A 92 -13.95 -6.04 23.58
N ILE A 93 -13.69 -7.30 23.21
CA ILE A 93 -12.35 -7.84 22.98
C ILE A 93 -11.62 -7.03 21.91
N GLY A 94 -10.28 -6.91 22.02
CA GLY A 94 -9.44 -6.26 21.02
C GLY A 94 -9.09 -7.18 19.84
N VAL A 95 -8.42 -6.62 18.84
CA VAL A 95 -8.09 -7.30 17.58
C VAL A 95 -7.26 -8.57 17.82
N ALA A 96 -6.25 -8.56 18.70
CA ALA A 96 -5.41 -9.72 18.99
C ALA A 96 -6.21 -10.88 19.57
N THR A 97 -7.06 -10.61 20.57
CA THR A 97 -7.95 -11.62 21.16
C THR A 97 -8.96 -12.16 20.15
N ALA A 98 -9.53 -11.28 19.32
CA ALA A 98 -10.46 -11.69 18.27
C ALA A 98 -9.78 -12.56 17.21
N ALA A 99 -8.54 -12.25 16.83
CA ALA A 99 -7.75 -13.06 15.90
C ALA A 99 -7.45 -14.45 16.49
N ALA A 100 -7.04 -14.54 17.76
CA ALA A 100 -6.83 -15.82 18.44
C ALA A 100 -8.10 -16.68 18.48
N ILE A 101 -9.26 -16.10 18.80
CA ILE A 101 -10.52 -16.85 18.79
C ILE A 101 -10.85 -17.38 17.39
N VAL A 102 -10.70 -16.55 16.33
CA VAL A 102 -11.04 -16.95 14.97
C VAL A 102 -10.01 -17.95 14.41
N SER A 103 -8.77 -17.95 14.88
CA SER A 103 -7.77 -18.96 14.47
C SER A 103 -8.11 -20.38 14.94
N GLU A 104 -8.88 -20.50 16.03
CA GLU A 104 -9.35 -21.79 16.56
C GLU A 104 -10.54 -22.37 15.75
N TYR A 105 -11.11 -21.62 14.83
CA TYR A 105 -12.24 -22.11 14.05
C TYR A 105 -11.81 -23.15 13.01
N SER A 106 -12.41 -24.35 13.06
CA SER A 106 -12.11 -25.46 12.16
C SER A 106 -12.45 -25.17 10.70
N LYS A 107 -13.39 -24.26 10.44
CA LYS A 107 -13.82 -23.86 9.10
C LYS A 107 -13.59 -22.35 8.89
N ASP A 108 -12.86 -22.04 7.84
CA ASP A 108 -12.62 -20.65 7.41
C ASP A 108 -12.08 -19.74 8.54
N GLY A 109 -11.22 -20.28 9.40
CA GLY A 109 -10.47 -19.52 10.39
C GLY A 109 -9.38 -18.68 9.73
N VAL A 110 -8.71 -17.83 10.52
CA VAL A 110 -7.45 -17.21 10.12
C VAL A 110 -6.28 -18.13 10.45
N ASP A 111 -5.36 -18.28 9.52
CA ASP A 111 -4.16 -19.07 9.76
C ASP A 111 -3.07 -18.28 10.53
N ARG A 112 -1.99 -18.97 10.87
CA ARG A 112 -0.84 -18.37 11.59
C ARG A 112 -0.23 -17.19 10.85
N TYR A 113 -0.26 -17.15 9.50
CA TYR A 113 0.27 -16.05 8.69
C TYR A 113 -0.57 -14.78 8.83
N ALA A 114 -1.91 -14.92 8.87
CA ALA A 114 -2.79 -13.77 9.11
C ALA A 114 -2.68 -13.25 10.54
N VAL A 115 -2.57 -14.14 11.53
CA VAL A 115 -2.37 -13.76 12.94
C VAL A 115 -1.06 -12.98 13.09
N GLU A 116 0.03 -13.48 12.50
CA GLU A 116 1.33 -12.80 12.55
C GLU A 116 1.30 -11.46 11.82
N ASN A 117 0.66 -11.37 10.65
CA ASN A 117 0.50 -10.12 9.94
C ASN A 117 -0.24 -9.07 10.79
N ILE A 118 -1.30 -9.46 11.49
CA ILE A 118 -2.03 -8.58 12.42
C ILE A 118 -1.13 -8.17 13.59
N SER A 119 -0.34 -9.07 14.14
CA SER A 119 0.61 -8.78 15.22
C SER A 119 1.65 -7.75 14.80
N LEU A 120 2.22 -7.88 13.60
CA LEU A 120 3.15 -6.89 13.05
C LEU A 120 2.50 -5.53 12.79
N LEU A 121 1.23 -5.49 12.37
CA LEU A 121 0.50 -4.22 12.27
C LEU A 121 0.31 -3.55 13.63
N ILE A 122 0.09 -4.33 14.70
CA ILE A 122 0.02 -3.82 16.09
C ILE A 122 1.36 -3.20 16.46
N GLU A 123 2.46 -3.89 16.22
CA GLU A 123 3.81 -3.37 16.47
C GLU A 123 4.10 -2.07 15.70
N ILE A 124 3.71 -2.00 14.41
CA ILE A 124 3.86 -0.79 13.61
C ILE A 124 3.06 0.36 14.22
N ARG A 125 1.79 0.14 14.59
CA ARG A 125 0.95 1.16 15.22
C ARG A 125 1.54 1.65 16.53
N ASP A 126 1.96 0.73 17.40
CA ASP A 126 2.43 1.06 18.75
C ASP A 126 3.79 1.77 18.73
N ASN A 127 4.59 1.52 17.71
CA ASN A 127 5.87 2.18 17.49
C ASN A 127 5.79 3.38 16.52
N ALA A 128 4.59 3.80 16.11
CA ALA A 128 4.38 4.86 15.12
C ALA A 128 5.15 6.17 15.43
N ILE A 129 5.27 6.56 16.71
CA ILE A 129 6.04 7.73 17.13
C ILE A 129 7.55 7.63 16.81
N HIS A 130 8.07 6.41 16.66
CA HIS A 130 9.48 6.15 16.38
C HIS A 130 9.80 6.11 14.88
N PHE A 131 8.79 6.03 14.01
CA PHE A 131 8.95 5.99 12.56
C PHE A 131 9.27 7.36 11.95
N HIS A 132 9.20 8.45 12.71
CA HIS A 132 9.40 9.80 12.19
C HIS A 132 10.74 9.99 11.46
N ASN A 133 11.77 9.21 11.82
CA ASN A 133 13.09 9.18 11.19
C ASN A 133 13.41 7.82 10.55
N ALA A 134 12.40 7.01 10.26
CA ALA A 134 12.62 5.69 9.68
C ALA A 134 13.25 5.80 8.29
N GLY A 135 14.28 5.01 8.05
CA GLY A 135 14.94 4.88 6.75
C GLY A 135 13.97 4.35 5.67
N ARG A 136 14.36 4.52 4.40
CA ARG A 136 13.54 4.07 3.25
C ARG A 136 13.18 2.58 3.30
N GLY A 137 14.05 1.74 3.87
CA GLY A 137 13.82 0.30 3.96
C GLY A 137 12.72 -0.08 4.91
N LEU A 138 12.67 0.55 6.09
CA LEU A 138 11.59 0.27 7.03
C LEU A 138 10.24 0.66 6.44
N ARG A 139 10.14 1.79 5.72
CA ARG A 139 8.91 2.17 5.00
C ARG A 139 8.49 1.13 3.95
N LYS A 140 9.46 0.58 3.19
CA LYS A 140 9.16 -0.49 2.23
C LYS A 140 8.58 -1.71 2.95
N ARG A 141 9.16 -2.13 4.07
CA ARG A 141 8.66 -3.25 4.88
C ARG A 141 7.26 -3.00 5.44
N VAL A 142 7.02 -1.81 5.98
CA VAL A 142 5.67 -1.42 6.45
C VAL A 142 4.65 -1.51 5.30
N GLN A 143 5.04 -1.11 4.10
CA GLN A 143 4.20 -1.23 2.92
C GLN A 143 3.93 -2.69 2.53
N GLU A 144 4.94 -3.56 2.56
CA GLU A 144 4.80 -4.99 2.26
C GLU A 144 3.83 -5.67 3.24
N ILE A 145 3.97 -5.38 4.54
CA ILE A 145 3.05 -5.87 5.59
C ILE A 145 1.65 -5.31 5.40
N GLY A 146 1.53 -4.01 5.10
CA GLY A 146 0.24 -3.36 4.83
C GLY A 146 -0.47 -3.94 3.60
N SER A 147 0.29 -4.23 2.53
CA SER A 147 -0.24 -4.87 1.32
C SER A 147 -0.74 -6.29 1.61
N ALA A 148 0.01 -7.05 2.42
CA ALA A 148 -0.44 -8.35 2.89
C ALA A 148 -1.70 -8.26 3.74
N ALA A 149 -1.75 -7.30 4.68
CA ALA A 149 -2.91 -7.08 5.55
C ALA A 149 -4.18 -6.79 4.75
N LEU A 150 -4.09 -5.96 3.73
CA LEU A 150 -5.20 -5.64 2.85
C LEU A 150 -5.65 -6.85 2.03
N ARG A 151 -4.70 -7.61 1.45
CA ARG A 151 -4.99 -8.84 0.70
C ARG A 151 -5.67 -9.88 1.59
N ASN A 152 -5.10 -10.12 2.77
CA ASN A 152 -5.64 -11.06 3.77
C ASN A 152 -7.05 -10.66 4.19
N PHE A 153 -7.28 -9.37 4.45
CA PHE A 153 -8.59 -8.82 4.81
C PHE A 153 -9.60 -9.01 3.68
N ALA A 154 -9.23 -8.69 2.44
CA ALA A 154 -10.11 -8.86 1.29
C ALA A 154 -10.52 -10.32 1.10
N TYR A 155 -9.57 -11.25 1.25
CA TYR A 155 -9.84 -12.68 1.22
C TYR A 155 -10.82 -13.11 2.32
N ALA A 156 -10.58 -12.71 3.56
CA ALA A 156 -11.44 -13.03 4.71
C ALA A 156 -12.84 -12.44 4.54
N ALA A 157 -12.96 -11.18 4.13
CA ALA A 157 -14.25 -10.52 3.91
C ALA A 157 -15.08 -11.23 2.82
N LYS A 158 -14.42 -11.64 1.73
CA LYS A 158 -15.05 -12.38 0.64
C LYS A 158 -15.50 -13.77 1.08
N THR A 159 -14.61 -14.51 1.74
CA THR A 159 -14.87 -15.89 2.19
C THR A 159 -15.96 -15.95 3.26
N TRP A 160 -15.91 -15.07 4.25
CA TRP A 160 -16.83 -15.13 5.39
C TRP A 160 -18.19 -14.50 5.13
N PHE A 161 -18.22 -13.45 4.31
CA PHE A 161 -19.39 -12.58 4.18
C PHE A 161 -19.80 -12.30 2.73
N ALA A 162 -19.14 -12.90 1.73
CA ALA A 162 -19.33 -12.61 0.31
C ALA A 162 -19.15 -11.12 -0.01
N CYS A 163 -18.35 -10.40 0.81
CA CYS A 163 -18.05 -8.99 0.62
C CYS A 163 -16.83 -8.86 -0.30
N ASP A 164 -17.04 -8.44 -1.55
CA ASP A 164 -15.99 -8.30 -2.54
C ASP A 164 -15.47 -6.85 -2.57
N LEU A 165 -14.26 -6.65 -2.05
CA LEU A 165 -13.58 -5.36 -2.07
C LEU A 165 -13.09 -4.97 -3.47
N GLY A 166 -12.98 -5.94 -4.40
CA GLY A 166 -12.61 -5.67 -5.78
C GLY A 166 -13.58 -4.72 -6.50
N LEU A 167 -14.83 -4.64 -6.04
CA LEU A 167 -15.83 -3.71 -6.59
C LEU A 167 -15.48 -2.23 -6.39
N TYR A 168 -14.64 -1.91 -5.42
CA TYR A 168 -14.20 -0.52 -5.18
C TYR A 168 -13.06 -0.08 -6.08
N HIS A 169 -12.43 -1.01 -6.84
CA HIS A 169 -11.30 -0.73 -7.74
C HIS A 169 -10.12 0.01 -7.10
N PHE A 170 -9.99 -0.07 -5.78
CA PHE A 170 -8.85 0.51 -5.06
C PHE A 170 -7.63 -0.39 -5.12
N ALA A 171 -6.46 0.22 -5.33
CA ALA A 171 -5.17 -0.41 -5.19
C ALA A 171 -4.33 0.37 -4.19
N LEU A 172 -3.59 -0.33 -3.34
CA LEU A 172 -2.54 0.29 -2.54
C LEU A 172 -1.39 0.61 -3.49
N MET A 173 -1.12 1.90 -3.71
CA MET A 173 -0.16 2.36 -4.72
C MET A 173 1.24 2.50 -4.11
N PRO A 174 2.17 1.57 -4.40
CA PRO A 174 3.54 1.63 -3.92
C PRO A 174 4.40 2.56 -4.79
N PHE A 175 3.99 3.81 -5.03
CA PHE A 175 4.81 4.73 -5.78
C PHE A 175 5.88 5.35 -4.89
N ALA A 176 7.08 4.77 -4.94
CA ALA A 176 8.30 5.50 -4.64
C ALA A 176 8.91 5.95 -5.98
N PHE A 177 8.97 7.25 -6.23
CA PHE A 177 9.60 7.82 -7.43
C PHE A 177 11.12 7.61 -7.48
N GLU A 178 11.70 7.02 -6.43
CA GLU A 178 13.12 6.75 -6.31
C GLU A 178 13.35 5.33 -5.75
N THR A 179 13.33 4.33 -6.60
CA THR A 179 13.91 3.02 -6.26
C THR A 179 14.86 2.58 -7.35
N PRO A 180 16.17 2.89 -7.22
CA PRO A 180 17.18 2.14 -7.95
C PRO A 180 17.17 0.70 -7.42
N ALA A 181 17.24 -0.27 -8.33
CA ALA A 181 17.27 -1.69 -8.01
C ALA A 181 18.43 -2.13 -7.06
N GLY A 182 19.39 -1.25 -6.77
CA GLY A 182 20.51 -1.48 -5.85
C GLY A 182 20.28 -1.10 -4.38
N VAL A 183 19.12 -0.51 -4.02
CA VAL A 183 18.88 0.02 -2.66
C VAL A 183 18.48 -1.09 -1.67
N ILE A 184 18.10 -2.27 -2.13
CA ILE A 184 17.57 -3.34 -1.27
C ILE A 184 18.60 -3.87 -0.28
N GLN A 185 19.89 -3.87 -0.61
CA GLN A 185 20.96 -4.38 0.28
C GLN A 185 21.59 -3.33 1.21
N THR A 186 21.48 -2.03 0.91
CA THR A 186 22.13 -0.96 1.69
C THR A 186 21.26 -0.37 2.79
N VAL A 187 19.97 -0.67 2.81
CA VAL A 187 18.99 -0.02 3.67
C VAL A 187 19.06 -0.46 5.13
N PHE A 188 19.60 -1.65 5.41
CA PHE A 188 19.78 -2.12 6.78
C PHE A 188 20.96 -1.46 7.53
N ALA A 189 21.84 -0.75 6.83
CA ALA A 189 23.01 -0.12 7.44
C ALA A 189 22.69 1.20 8.17
N ASP A 190 21.66 1.94 7.74
CA ASP A 190 21.33 3.26 8.29
C ASP A 190 20.44 3.21 9.55
N ASP A 191 19.67 2.13 9.76
CA ASP A 191 18.76 1.99 10.90
C ASP A 191 19.37 1.23 12.09
N THR A 192 20.68 1.38 12.33
CA THR A 192 21.42 0.58 13.33
C THR A 192 21.19 0.95 14.78
N LYS A 193 20.43 2.01 15.09
CA LYS A 193 20.23 2.47 16.49
C LYS A 193 18.77 2.88 16.74
N GLY A 194 18.27 2.54 17.95
CA GLY A 194 16.97 3.00 18.45
C GLY A 194 15.81 2.02 18.25
N ALA A 195 14.58 2.51 18.45
CA ALA A 195 13.36 1.70 18.36
C ALA A 195 13.07 1.21 16.92
N ALA A 196 13.37 2.02 15.92
CA ALA A 196 13.21 1.65 14.51
C ALA A 196 14.07 0.43 14.14
N ALA A 197 15.30 0.33 14.67
CA ALA A 197 16.18 -0.81 14.46
C ALA A 197 15.62 -2.10 15.07
N LYS A 198 14.97 -2.02 16.23
CA LYS A 198 14.32 -3.18 16.87
C LYS A 198 13.15 -3.69 16.03
N VAL A 199 12.33 -2.78 15.53
CA VAL A 199 11.21 -3.13 14.63
C VAL A 199 11.74 -3.72 13.32
N ALA A 200 12.75 -3.10 12.68
CA ALA A 200 13.35 -3.63 11.47
C ALA A 200 13.92 -5.06 11.66
N LYS A 201 14.56 -5.32 12.81
CA LYS A 201 15.06 -6.67 13.16
C LYS A 201 13.92 -7.67 13.33
N LEU A 202 12.88 -7.30 14.08
CA LEU A 202 11.68 -8.14 14.23
C LEU A 202 11.06 -8.49 12.88
N LEU A 203 10.90 -7.50 11.99
CA LEU A 203 10.34 -7.71 10.66
C LEU A 203 11.20 -8.66 9.81
N ALA A 204 12.53 -8.56 9.89
CA ALA A 204 13.43 -9.46 9.19
C ALA A 204 13.37 -10.90 9.73
N GLU A 205 13.28 -11.08 11.05
CA GLU A 205 13.11 -12.39 11.69
C GLU A 205 11.79 -13.04 11.27
N GLN A 206 10.71 -12.27 11.23
CA GLN A 206 9.39 -12.78 10.83
C GLN A 206 9.32 -13.14 9.35
N GLU A 207 10.02 -12.43 8.48
CA GLU A 207 10.09 -12.78 7.06
C GLU A 207 10.75 -14.14 6.83
N GLN A 208 11.80 -14.44 7.60
CA GLN A 208 12.46 -15.76 7.54
C GLN A 208 11.56 -16.89 8.07
N ALA A 209 10.81 -16.61 9.15
CA ALA A 209 9.90 -17.59 9.76
C ALA A 209 8.62 -17.82 8.93
N PHE A 210 8.19 -16.84 8.13
CA PHE A 210 6.96 -16.86 7.35
C PHE A 210 7.22 -16.42 5.90
N PRO A 211 7.89 -17.26 5.08
CA PRO A 211 8.20 -16.91 3.69
C PRO A 211 6.91 -16.69 2.88
N PHE A 212 6.99 -15.78 1.91
CA PHE A 212 5.89 -15.50 0.99
C PHE A 212 5.57 -16.73 0.13
N GLU A 213 4.32 -17.10 0.07
CA GLU A 213 3.81 -18.15 -0.82
C GLU A 213 2.60 -17.65 -1.59
N ALA A 214 2.73 -17.51 -2.91
CA ALA A 214 1.69 -16.97 -3.78
C ALA A 214 0.38 -17.77 -3.73
N THR A 215 0.46 -19.08 -3.51
CA THR A 215 -0.68 -20.01 -3.45
C THR A 215 -1.42 -19.97 -2.12
N LYS A 216 -0.84 -19.42 -1.06
CA LYS A 216 -1.50 -19.30 0.23
C LYS A 216 -2.56 -18.22 0.23
N ALA A 217 -3.65 -18.50 0.94
CA ALA A 217 -4.74 -17.54 1.17
C ALA A 217 -4.25 -16.33 1.98
N TYR A 218 -3.41 -16.57 2.99
CA TYR A 218 -2.87 -15.53 3.88
C TYR A 218 -1.35 -15.47 3.78
N ASN A 219 -0.79 -14.25 3.92
CA ASN A 219 0.64 -14.00 3.95
C ASN A 219 0.99 -12.93 4.99
N VAL A 220 2.22 -12.97 5.52
CA VAL A 220 2.72 -11.95 6.47
C VAL A 220 3.14 -10.68 5.76
N GLY A 221 3.83 -10.80 4.62
CA GLY A 221 4.25 -9.71 3.76
C GLY A 221 3.97 -10.02 2.29
N VAL A 222 3.72 -9.00 1.48
CA VAL A 222 3.56 -9.11 0.03
C VAL A 222 4.38 -8.03 -0.63
N GLU A 223 5.37 -8.43 -1.41
CA GLU A 223 6.12 -7.50 -2.26
C GLU A 223 5.28 -7.13 -3.49
N VAL A 224 5.12 -5.82 -3.70
CA VAL A 224 4.43 -5.30 -4.88
C VAL A 224 5.45 -4.63 -5.77
N GLU A 225 5.70 -5.22 -6.93
CA GLU A 225 6.59 -4.67 -7.94
C GLU A 225 5.78 -4.17 -9.14
N LEU A 226 5.98 -2.90 -9.50
CA LEU A 226 5.38 -2.33 -10.70
C LEU A 226 6.34 -2.51 -11.87
N ARG A 227 5.96 -3.36 -12.82
CA ARG A 227 6.69 -3.56 -14.07
C ARG A 227 5.92 -2.98 -15.23
N SER A 228 6.56 -2.12 -16.04
CA SER A 228 6.01 -1.70 -17.32
C SER A 228 6.13 -2.85 -18.31
N VAL A 229 5.02 -3.39 -18.78
CA VAL A 229 5.00 -4.47 -19.78
C VAL A 229 4.39 -3.98 -21.07
N ARG A 230 4.94 -4.44 -22.21
CA ARG A 230 4.44 -4.04 -23.55
C ARG A 230 3.09 -4.68 -23.91
N LYS A 231 2.75 -5.81 -23.31
CA LYS A 231 1.47 -6.50 -23.48
C LYS A 231 0.92 -6.87 -22.13
N ALA A 232 -0.39 -6.73 -21.94
CA ALA A 232 -1.07 -7.21 -20.75
C ALA A 232 -0.99 -8.74 -20.72
N ASN A 233 -0.29 -9.29 -19.73
CA ASN A 233 -0.33 -10.71 -19.42
C ASN A 233 -1.46 -10.97 -18.43
N GLU A 234 -1.95 -12.21 -18.34
CA GLU A 234 -2.91 -12.61 -17.33
C GLU A 234 -2.40 -12.22 -15.92
N GLY A 235 -3.20 -11.46 -15.18
CA GLY A 235 -2.86 -10.96 -13.84
C GLY A 235 -2.21 -9.58 -13.80
N ALA A 236 -1.91 -8.93 -14.93
CA ALA A 236 -1.40 -7.56 -14.94
C ALA A 236 -2.53 -6.54 -14.78
N VAL A 237 -2.42 -5.62 -13.81
CA VAL A 237 -3.29 -4.45 -13.73
C VAL A 237 -2.79 -3.43 -14.76
N ALA A 238 -3.58 -3.18 -15.79
CA ALA A 238 -3.25 -2.17 -16.79
C ALA A 238 -3.45 -0.76 -16.19
N ILE A 239 -2.36 -0.02 -16.03
CA ILE A 239 -2.40 1.41 -15.72
C ILE A 239 -2.33 2.18 -17.03
N LYS A 240 -3.44 2.80 -17.44
CA LYS A 240 -3.51 3.59 -18.65
C LYS A 240 -3.52 5.07 -18.26
N ILE A 241 -2.51 5.79 -18.70
CA ILE A 241 -2.48 7.25 -18.56
C ILE A 241 -3.33 7.84 -19.68
N ALA A 242 -4.64 7.88 -19.46
CA ALA A 242 -5.58 8.53 -20.38
C ALA A 242 -6.55 9.39 -19.58
N PRO A 243 -6.77 10.65 -19.98
CA PRO A 243 -7.54 11.59 -19.15
C PRO A 243 -9.03 11.26 -19.02
N PHE A 244 -9.57 10.26 -19.69
CA PHE A 244 -11.01 9.98 -19.72
C PHE A 244 -11.38 8.49 -19.87
N ASP A 245 -10.56 7.56 -19.41
CA ASP A 245 -10.96 6.15 -19.39
C ASP A 245 -11.62 5.82 -18.05
N PRO A 246 -12.95 5.57 -17.99
CA PRO A 246 -13.67 5.27 -16.74
C PRO A 246 -13.22 3.96 -16.08
N LYS A 247 -12.42 3.12 -16.76
CA LYS A 247 -11.85 1.88 -16.24
C LYS A 247 -10.39 2.03 -15.79
N ALA A 248 -9.77 3.20 -15.98
CA ALA A 248 -8.40 3.44 -15.58
C ALA A 248 -8.32 3.87 -14.11
N VAL A 249 -7.32 3.34 -13.39
CA VAL A 249 -6.98 3.84 -12.06
C VAL A 249 -6.44 5.27 -12.20
N PRO A 250 -7.04 6.29 -11.55
CA PRO A 250 -6.58 7.65 -11.67
C PRO A 250 -5.21 7.81 -11.01
N VAL A 251 -4.19 8.07 -11.82
CA VAL A 251 -2.83 8.41 -11.36
C VAL A 251 -2.62 9.90 -11.59
N THR A 252 -2.43 10.67 -10.52
CA THR A 252 -2.13 12.09 -10.62
C THR A 252 -0.61 12.26 -10.80
N ILE A 253 -0.17 12.54 -12.03
CA ILE A 253 1.22 12.91 -12.32
C ILE A 253 1.37 14.40 -12.08
N THR A 254 2.28 14.80 -11.20
CA THR A 254 2.56 16.21 -10.93
C THR A 254 3.46 16.80 -12.03
N GLU A 255 3.42 18.13 -12.20
CA GLU A 255 4.33 18.83 -13.14
C GLU A 255 5.80 18.58 -12.83
N GLN A 256 6.13 18.41 -11.55
CA GLN A 256 7.49 18.11 -11.12
C GLN A 256 7.98 16.74 -11.58
N ASP A 257 7.08 15.77 -11.70
CA ASP A 257 7.40 14.41 -12.15
C ASP A 257 7.69 14.38 -13.65
N VAL A 258 6.92 15.15 -14.42
CA VAL A 258 7.18 15.33 -15.85
C VAL A 258 8.54 16.00 -16.09
N LEU A 259 8.89 17.02 -15.29
CA LEU A 259 10.18 17.70 -15.36
C LEU A 259 11.37 16.81 -14.98
N LYS A 260 11.20 15.90 -14.03
CA LYS A 260 12.23 14.92 -13.67
C LYS A 260 12.48 13.88 -14.76
N THR A 261 11.43 13.49 -15.47
CA THR A 261 11.52 12.50 -16.55
C THR A 261 12.08 13.10 -17.85
N TYR A 262 11.68 14.33 -18.17
CA TYR A 262 12.09 15.04 -19.41
C TYR A 262 12.93 16.26 -19.04
N GLN A 263 14.16 16.00 -18.58
CA GLN A 263 15.06 17.02 -18.03
C GLN A 263 15.71 17.90 -19.07
N TRP A 264 15.82 17.42 -20.32
CA TRP A 264 16.59 18.07 -21.37
C TRP A 264 15.74 18.94 -22.27
N ARG A 265 16.31 20.10 -22.60
CA ARG A 265 15.87 20.92 -23.73
C ARG A 265 16.60 20.49 -24.99
N TYR A 266 16.23 21.08 -26.10
CA TYR A 266 16.85 20.81 -27.40
C TYR A 266 18.38 20.97 -27.37
N GLU A 267 18.88 22.03 -26.73
CA GLU A 267 20.32 22.28 -26.59
C GLU A 267 21.04 21.21 -25.76
N ASP A 268 20.41 20.70 -24.73
CA ASP A 268 20.99 19.64 -23.87
C ASP A 268 21.10 18.34 -24.66
N LEU A 269 20.08 18.00 -25.45
CA LEU A 269 20.12 16.87 -26.37
C LEU A 269 21.29 17.00 -27.37
N ARG A 270 21.43 18.14 -28.03
CA ARG A 270 22.51 18.38 -28.97
C ARG A 270 23.88 18.24 -28.32
N ARG A 271 24.05 18.82 -27.12
CA ARG A 271 25.29 18.75 -26.33
C ARG A 271 25.63 17.31 -25.98
N ALA A 272 24.64 16.52 -25.53
CA ALA A 272 24.83 15.13 -25.18
C ALA A 272 25.23 14.27 -26.39
N LEU A 273 24.58 14.47 -27.55
CA LEU A 273 24.90 13.76 -28.78
C LEU A 273 26.31 14.10 -29.30
N ARG A 274 26.71 15.39 -29.28
CA ARG A 274 28.08 15.81 -29.63
C ARG A 274 29.14 15.24 -28.70
N LYS A 275 28.83 15.10 -27.40
CA LYS A 275 29.75 14.51 -26.43
C LYS A 275 29.90 13.00 -26.63
N LYS A 276 28.82 12.31 -27.02
CA LYS A 276 28.80 10.85 -27.12
C LYS A 276 29.30 10.33 -28.46
N PHE A 277 28.97 10.99 -29.57
CA PHE A 277 29.27 10.52 -30.93
C PHE A 277 30.22 11.48 -31.63
N LYS A 278 31.43 11.00 -31.97
CA LYS A 278 32.43 11.79 -32.68
C LYS A 278 31.97 12.15 -34.13
N SER A 279 31.15 11.29 -34.71
CA SER A 279 30.59 11.45 -36.08
C SER A 279 29.33 12.31 -36.12
N PHE A 280 28.84 12.81 -35.00
CA PHE A 280 27.57 13.54 -34.92
C PHE A 280 27.61 14.86 -35.69
N LYS A 281 26.66 15.03 -36.62
CA LYS A 281 26.37 16.25 -37.33
C LYS A 281 24.87 16.53 -37.31
N GLU A 282 24.51 17.82 -37.24
CA GLU A 282 23.10 18.25 -37.34
C GLU A 282 22.68 18.25 -38.84
N ASN A 283 22.42 17.07 -39.37
CA ASN A 283 22.04 16.83 -40.76
C ASN A 283 20.61 16.28 -40.85
N ASP A 284 20.16 15.99 -42.06
CA ASP A 284 18.82 15.44 -42.30
C ASP A 284 18.54 14.14 -41.52
N THR A 285 19.56 13.32 -41.32
CA THR A 285 19.45 12.10 -40.51
C THR A 285 19.09 12.42 -39.08
N PHE A 286 19.80 13.39 -38.44
CA PHE A 286 19.47 13.85 -37.09
C PHE A 286 18.05 14.38 -37.03
N HIS A 287 17.65 15.24 -37.95
CA HIS A 287 16.31 15.84 -37.92
C HIS A 287 15.21 14.82 -38.16
N ARG A 288 15.42 13.83 -39.02
CA ARG A 288 14.48 12.73 -39.27
C ARG A 288 14.30 11.84 -38.04
N VAL A 289 15.39 11.37 -37.43
CA VAL A 289 15.38 10.52 -36.23
C VAL A 289 14.74 11.28 -35.06
N ARG A 290 15.15 12.51 -34.84
CA ARG A 290 14.57 13.35 -33.79
C ARG A 290 13.07 13.53 -33.97
N LYS A 291 12.57 13.89 -35.17
CA LYS A 291 11.14 14.07 -35.43
C LYS A 291 10.35 12.78 -35.19
N SER A 292 10.89 11.63 -35.53
CA SER A 292 10.25 10.33 -35.25
C SER A 292 10.16 10.07 -33.73
N LEU A 293 11.24 10.33 -33.01
CA LEU A 293 11.28 10.13 -31.55
C LEU A 293 10.44 11.16 -30.77
N GLU A 294 10.19 12.33 -31.33
CA GLU A 294 9.31 13.35 -30.76
C GLU A 294 7.82 12.95 -30.74
N LEU A 295 7.43 11.99 -31.56
CA LEU A 295 6.09 11.41 -31.55
C LEU A 295 5.93 10.31 -30.50
N ASP A 296 7.03 9.83 -29.92
CA ASP A 296 7.05 8.80 -28.92
C ASP A 296 7.15 9.42 -27.52
N GLY A 297 6.08 9.29 -26.72
CA GLY A 297 5.99 9.79 -25.36
C GLY A 297 7.05 9.24 -24.39
N ARG A 298 7.83 8.22 -24.77
CA ARG A 298 8.97 7.73 -23.95
C ARG A 298 10.17 8.68 -23.98
N TYR A 299 10.33 9.43 -25.09
CA TYR A 299 11.50 10.24 -25.36
C TYR A 299 11.24 11.74 -25.37
N CYS A 300 10.01 12.16 -25.64
CA CYS A 300 9.67 13.57 -25.77
C CYS A 300 8.31 13.90 -25.15
N CYS A 301 8.27 15.03 -24.43
CA CYS A 301 7.04 15.63 -23.93
C CYS A 301 6.95 17.08 -24.41
N THR A 302 5.78 17.45 -24.97
CA THR A 302 5.50 18.84 -25.37
C THR A 302 4.63 19.54 -24.33
N ARG A 303 5.10 20.66 -23.81
CA ARG A 303 4.42 21.45 -22.76
C ARG A 303 4.19 22.88 -23.19
N GLN A 304 3.13 23.49 -22.65
CA GLN A 304 2.99 24.94 -22.66
C GLN A 304 3.92 25.57 -21.60
N LEU A 305 4.56 26.69 -21.94
CA LEU A 305 5.44 27.40 -21.00
C LEU A 305 4.67 28.00 -19.82
N ASP A 306 3.43 28.41 -20.05
CA ASP A 306 2.48 28.81 -19.00
C ASP A 306 1.21 27.91 -19.08
N PRO A 307 1.03 26.95 -18.16
CA PRO A 307 -0.12 26.06 -18.16
C PRO A 307 -1.47 26.77 -17.98
N ARG A 308 -1.45 27.97 -17.39
CA ARG A 308 -2.66 28.78 -17.15
C ARG A 308 -3.12 29.53 -18.41
N ASN A 309 -2.24 29.69 -19.40
CA ASN A 309 -2.52 30.39 -20.64
C ASN A 309 -2.52 29.42 -21.84
N LYS A 310 -3.70 29.06 -22.33
CA LYS A 310 -3.87 28.16 -23.49
C LYS A 310 -3.16 28.64 -24.78
N LYS A 311 -2.86 29.92 -24.90
CA LYS A 311 -2.14 30.53 -26.03
C LYS A 311 -0.62 30.62 -25.81
N SER A 312 -0.13 30.17 -24.67
CA SER A 312 1.30 30.17 -24.35
C SER A 312 2.07 29.27 -25.34
N PRO A 313 3.28 29.65 -25.75
CA PRO A 313 4.13 28.85 -26.62
C PRO A 313 4.36 27.45 -26.05
N LYS A 314 4.41 26.46 -26.95
CA LYS A 314 4.71 25.08 -26.60
C LYS A 314 6.21 24.82 -26.74
N GLN A 315 6.81 24.13 -25.77
CA GLN A 315 8.21 23.73 -25.79
C GLN A 315 8.32 22.20 -25.63
N LYS A 316 9.29 21.60 -26.31
CA LYS A 316 9.61 20.18 -26.24
C LYS A 316 10.71 19.95 -25.21
N PHE A 317 10.51 18.92 -24.40
CA PHE A 317 11.44 18.42 -23.40
C PHE A 317 11.76 16.96 -23.70
N TYR A 318 13.01 16.57 -23.51
CA TYR A 318 13.50 15.25 -23.89
C TYR A 318 13.94 14.44 -22.68
N ASN A 319 13.66 13.16 -22.72
CA ASN A 319 14.20 12.20 -21.77
C ASN A 319 15.66 11.90 -22.13
N PRO A 320 16.62 11.92 -21.18
CA PRO A 320 18.02 11.57 -21.46
C PRO A 320 18.24 10.24 -22.17
N ASN A 321 17.35 9.27 -21.96
CA ASN A 321 17.41 7.96 -22.62
C ASN A 321 17.21 8.02 -24.15
N ILE A 322 16.79 9.15 -24.72
CA ILE A 322 16.70 9.34 -26.16
C ILE A 322 18.03 9.11 -26.88
N VAL A 323 19.15 9.31 -26.18
CA VAL A 323 20.50 9.13 -26.75
C VAL A 323 20.75 7.69 -27.19
N THR A 324 20.16 6.70 -26.52
CA THR A 324 20.32 5.27 -26.88
C THR A 324 19.71 4.95 -28.24
N GLU A 325 18.67 5.66 -28.65
CA GLU A 325 18.08 5.45 -29.97
C GLU A 325 18.96 6.02 -31.09
N PHE A 326 19.74 7.07 -30.80
CA PHE A 326 20.69 7.63 -31.75
C PHE A 326 21.91 6.73 -31.98
N GLU A 327 22.23 5.78 -31.07
CA GLU A 327 23.29 4.77 -31.27
C GLU A 327 23.09 3.91 -32.50
N LYS A 328 21.85 3.78 -32.96
CA LYS A 328 21.51 3.03 -34.18
C LYS A 328 21.90 3.78 -35.46
N HIS A 329 22.25 5.04 -35.37
CA HIS A 329 22.48 5.96 -36.50
C HIS A 329 23.82 6.68 -36.46
N TYR A 330 24.51 6.66 -35.32
CA TYR A 330 25.81 7.32 -35.09
C TYR A 330 26.75 6.38 -34.34
N THR A 331 28.00 6.37 -34.74
CA THR A 331 29.09 5.63 -34.11
C THR A 331 30.05 6.58 -33.37
#